data_0fc496085c4b292810ad2d77db085bce
#
_entry.id   0fc496085c4b292810ad2d77db085bce
#
_cell.length_a   1.000
_cell.length_b   1.000
_cell.length_c   1.000
_cell.angle_alpha   90.00
_cell.angle_beta   90.00
_cell.angle_gamma   90.00
#
_symmetry.space_group_name_H-M   'P 1'
#
loop_
_entity.id
_entity.type
_entity.pdbx_description
1 polymer ?
#
loop_
_entity_poly.entity_id
_entity_poly.type
_entity_poly.pdbx_seq_one_letter_code
_entity_poly.pdbx_strand_id
1 'polypeptide(L)'
;MEYNIALQFEDGVTGFIKCEADETVAEAAYRQKFNIPVDCLDGACGTCRCHCESGSYDMHPDMYIEDALTEAEAAEGYVLTCQMIPESDCVIKVPTSSEACKVGKSVFKGKLQQLNVLSESTLHFGVEVDNPDALVFLPGQYVNVSIPDSNETRSYSFSSIPSANQAEFVVRNIPNGKMSTFLSDTATIGQEINFEGPFGSFYLRPLIRPTLFLAGGTGIAPFLSMLKSL
;
A
#
# COMPACT_ATOMS: atom_id res chain seq x y z
N MET A 1 -15.50 7.14 -22.81
CA MET A 1 -15.34 5.82 -23.43
C MET A 1 -14.80 4.91 -22.34
N GLU A 2 -15.14 3.63 -22.32
CA GLU A 2 -14.73 2.72 -21.25
C GLU A 2 -14.08 1.48 -21.90
N TYR A 3 -12.96 1.03 -21.34
CA TYR A 3 -12.21 -0.12 -21.85
C TYR A 3 -12.21 -1.26 -20.83
N ASN A 4 -12.19 -2.52 -21.31
CA ASN A 4 -12.09 -3.69 -20.46
C ASN A 4 -10.61 -4.06 -20.28
N ILE A 5 -10.16 -4.14 -19.04
CA ILE A 5 -8.80 -4.51 -18.71
C ILE A 5 -8.82 -5.87 -18.01
N ALA A 6 -8.15 -6.85 -18.60
CA ALA A 6 -7.94 -8.16 -18.00
C ALA A 6 -6.63 -8.15 -17.21
N LEU A 7 -6.71 -8.32 -15.89
CA LEU A 7 -5.56 -8.43 -14.99
C LEU A 7 -5.26 -9.91 -14.76
N GLN A 8 -4.16 -10.40 -15.31
CA GLN A 8 -3.67 -11.77 -15.15
C GLN A 8 -2.66 -11.85 -14.02
N PHE A 9 -2.96 -12.62 -12.98
CA PHE A 9 -2.15 -12.79 -11.80
C PHE A 9 -1.23 -14.01 -11.90
N GLU A 10 -0.13 -14.03 -11.12
CA GLU A 10 0.85 -15.13 -11.10
C GLU A 10 0.24 -16.49 -10.74
N ASP A 11 -0.84 -16.53 -9.98
CA ASP A 11 -1.58 -17.74 -9.61
C ASP A 11 -2.54 -18.25 -10.70
N GLY A 12 -2.53 -17.63 -11.89
CA GLY A 12 -3.34 -17.99 -13.05
C GLY A 12 -4.77 -17.44 -13.01
N VAL A 13 -5.16 -16.74 -11.97
CA VAL A 13 -6.46 -16.06 -11.89
C VAL A 13 -6.45 -14.84 -12.80
N THR A 14 -7.57 -14.56 -13.45
CA THR A 14 -7.78 -13.33 -14.22
C THR A 14 -8.94 -12.56 -13.64
N GLY A 15 -8.69 -11.31 -13.24
CA GLY A 15 -9.71 -10.35 -12.86
C GLY A 15 -9.99 -9.39 -13.99
N PHE A 16 -11.24 -8.91 -14.09
CA PHE A 16 -11.64 -7.95 -15.11
C PHE A 16 -12.05 -6.65 -14.44
N ILE A 17 -11.52 -5.54 -14.93
CA ILE A 17 -11.91 -4.20 -14.50
C ILE A 17 -12.29 -3.36 -15.72
N LYS A 18 -13.06 -2.31 -15.47
CA LYS A 18 -13.41 -1.29 -16.46
C LYS A 18 -12.65 -0.01 -16.17
N CYS A 19 -11.97 0.52 -17.17
CA CYS A 19 -11.16 1.73 -17.10
C CYS A 19 -11.77 2.81 -17.97
N GLU A 20 -11.99 3.99 -17.42
CA GLU A 20 -12.47 5.15 -18.16
C GLU A 20 -11.35 5.75 -19.03
N ALA A 21 -11.70 6.51 -20.07
CA ALA A 21 -10.75 6.99 -21.08
C ALA A 21 -9.63 7.90 -20.52
N ASP A 22 -9.88 8.56 -19.41
CA ASP A 22 -8.93 9.51 -18.78
C ASP A 22 -8.40 8.96 -17.43
N GLU A 23 -8.60 7.67 -17.17
CA GLU A 23 -8.26 7.00 -15.92
C GLU A 23 -7.05 6.09 -16.12
N THR A 24 -6.14 6.07 -15.15
CA THR A 24 -5.04 5.10 -15.17
C THR A 24 -5.53 3.70 -14.76
N VAL A 25 -4.82 2.67 -15.21
CA VAL A 25 -5.16 1.29 -14.85
C VAL A 25 -5.13 1.08 -13.32
N ALA A 26 -4.20 1.72 -12.61
CA ALA A 26 -4.14 1.64 -11.15
C ALA A 26 -5.36 2.28 -10.47
N GLU A 27 -5.80 3.45 -10.92
CA GLU A 27 -7.01 4.11 -10.41
C GLU A 27 -8.26 3.26 -10.65
N ALA A 28 -8.43 2.75 -11.89
CA ALA A 28 -9.53 1.85 -12.23
C ALA A 28 -9.56 0.59 -11.39
N ALA A 29 -8.39 -0.01 -11.15
CA ALA A 29 -8.25 -1.19 -10.30
C ALA A 29 -8.69 -0.90 -8.86
N TYR A 30 -8.19 0.18 -8.26
CA TYR A 30 -8.56 0.56 -6.89
C TYR A 30 -10.03 0.90 -6.75
N ARG A 31 -10.59 1.65 -7.69
CA ARG A 31 -12.04 1.98 -7.72
C ARG A 31 -12.90 0.72 -7.69
N GLN A 32 -12.45 -0.36 -8.32
CA GLN A 32 -13.14 -1.65 -8.40
C GLN A 32 -12.63 -2.68 -7.38
N LYS A 33 -11.85 -2.24 -6.38
CA LYS A 33 -11.36 -3.04 -5.26
C LYS A 33 -10.34 -4.14 -5.64
N PHE A 34 -9.61 -3.92 -6.71
CA PHE A 34 -8.41 -4.67 -7.04
C PHE A 34 -7.19 -3.91 -6.52
N ASN A 35 -6.57 -4.41 -5.46
CA ASN A 35 -5.41 -3.77 -4.84
C ASN A 35 -4.11 -4.21 -5.54
N ILE A 36 -3.96 -3.85 -6.83
CA ILE A 36 -2.72 -4.13 -7.56
C ILE A 36 -1.54 -3.34 -6.96
N PRO A 37 -0.28 -3.83 -7.13
CA PRO A 37 0.88 -3.17 -6.55
C PRO A 37 1.02 -1.74 -7.04
N VAL A 38 1.00 -0.77 -6.12
CA VAL A 38 1.28 0.65 -6.38
C VAL A 38 1.67 1.34 -5.08
N ASP A 39 2.63 2.26 -5.12
CA ASP A 39 3.05 3.02 -3.94
C ASP A 39 3.08 4.53 -4.18
N CYS A 40 3.88 5.04 -5.15
CA CYS A 40 4.11 6.48 -5.31
C CYS A 40 3.02 7.22 -6.11
N LEU A 41 2.40 6.60 -7.09
CA LEU A 41 1.44 7.17 -8.05
C LEU A 41 2.01 8.22 -9.02
N ASP A 42 3.31 8.46 -9.02
CA ASP A 42 3.98 9.52 -9.80
C ASP A 42 5.06 9.00 -10.77
N GLY A 43 5.11 7.68 -11.01
CA GLY A 43 6.03 7.09 -11.97
C GLY A 43 7.49 6.95 -11.49
N ALA A 44 7.75 7.10 -10.17
CA ALA A 44 9.12 7.17 -9.66
C ALA A 44 9.64 5.87 -9.01
N CYS A 45 8.76 4.98 -8.48
CA CYS A 45 9.22 3.86 -7.64
C CYS A 45 9.26 2.50 -8.34
N GLY A 46 8.63 2.35 -9.51
CA GLY A 46 8.56 1.09 -10.25
C GLY A 46 7.72 -0.02 -9.61
N THR A 47 7.08 0.21 -8.44
CA THR A 47 6.27 -0.80 -7.73
C THR A 47 5.09 -1.29 -8.56
N CYS A 48 4.49 -0.42 -9.35
CA CYS A 48 3.34 -0.70 -10.21
C CYS A 48 3.74 -1.26 -11.58
N ARG A 49 4.99 -1.69 -11.76
CA ARG A 49 5.45 -2.26 -13.02
C ARG A 49 4.75 -3.58 -13.30
N CYS A 50 4.04 -3.61 -14.43
CA CYS A 50 3.33 -4.76 -14.97
C CYS A 50 3.77 -4.99 -16.42
N HIS A 51 3.23 -5.99 -17.08
CA HIS A 51 3.50 -6.23 -18.50
C HIS A 51 2.18 -6.22 -19.28
N CYS A 52 2.06 -5.35 -20.28
CA CYS A 52 0.93 -5.32 -21.18
C CYS A 52 1.14 -6.35 -22.30
N GLU A 53 0.35 -7.44 -22.27
CA GLU A 53 0.42 -8.51 -23.26
C GLU A 53 -0.28 -8.13 -24.57
N SER A 54 -1.32 -7.31 -24.49
CA SER A 54 -2.08 -6.85 -25.65
C SER A 54 -2.90 -5.60 -25.33
N GLY A 55 -3.20 -4.82 -26.36
CA GLY A 55 -3.94 -3.56 -26.30
C GLY A 55 -3.05 -2.35 -26.60
N SER A 56 -3.70 -1.20 -26.86
CA SER A 56 -3.04 0.09 -27.00
C SER A 56 -3.26 0.95 -25.77
N TYR A 57 -2.29 1.78 -25.45
CA TYR A 57 -2.31 2.66 -24.30
C TYR A 57 -1.40 3.88 -24.51
N ASP A 58 -1.70 4.97 -23.85
CA ASP A 58 -0.79 6.10 -23.67
C ASP A 58 -0.05 5.98 -22.34
N MET A 59 1.25 6.20 -22.38
CA MET A 59 2.11 6.32 -21.21
C MET A 59 3.30 7.21 -21.59
N HIS A 60 3.11 8.53 -21.43
CA HIS A 60 4.10 9.50 -21.90
C HIS A 60 5.44 9.35 -21.15
N PRO A 61 6.59 9.33 -21.85
CA PRO A 61 7.92 9.14 -21.23
C PRO A 61 8.26 10.18 -20.15
N ASP A 62 7.72 11.38 -20.23
CA ASP A 62 7.94 12.45 -19.23
C ASP A 62 7.18 12.22 -17.91
N MET A 63 6.28 11.23 -17.86
CA MET A 63 5.48 10.91 -16.69
C MET A 63 6.14 9.91 -15.74
N TYR A 64 7.35 9.43 -16.06
CA TYR A 64 8.09 8.49 -15.21
C TYR A 64 9.60 8.65 -15.37
N ILE A 65 10.34 8.13 -14.40
CA ILE A 65 11.82 8.18 -14.43
C ILE A 65 12.41 6.85 -14.92
N GLU A 66 13.60 6.90 -15.52
CA GLU A 66 14.29 5.73 -16.07
C GLU A 66 14.56 4.63 -15.04
N ASP A 67 14.79 5.00 -13.76
CA ASP A 67 14.95 4.02 -12.66
C ASP A 67 13.68 3.21 -12.37
N ALA A 68 12.50 3.74 -12.68
CA ALA A 68 11.23 3.04 -12.51
C ALA A 68 10.90 2.14 -13.71
N LEU A 69 11.24 2.59 -14.92
CA LEU A 69 11.00 1.85 -16.18
C LEU A 69 11.98 2.36 -17.25
N THR A 70 12.85 1.49 -17.72
CA THR A 70 13.78 1.83 -18.80
C THR A 70 13.10 1.83 -20.16
N GLU A 71 13.67 2.56 -21.13
CA GLU A 71 13.17 2.54 -22.52
C GLU A 71 13.14 1.13 -23.12
N ALA A 72 14.13 0.28 -22.77
CA ALA A 72 14.21 -1.10 -23.24
C ALA A 72 13.04 -1.94 -22.70
N GLU A 73 12.72 -1.83 -21.41
CA GLU A 73 11.58 -2.50 -20.78
C GLU A 73 10.25 -1.99 -21.35
N ALA A 74 10.10 -0.68 -21.56
CA ALA A 74 8.91 -0.12 -22.20
C ALA A 74 8.73 -0.66 -23.62
N ALA A 75 9.80 -0.79 -24.39
CA ALA A 75 9.77 -1.40 -25.74
C ALA A 75 9.42 -2.90 -25.71
N GLU A 76 9.66 -3.60 -24.61
CA GLU A 76 9.26 -5.00 -24.38
C GLU A 76 7.82 -5.14 -23.86
N GLY A 77 7.10 -4.04 -23.67
CA GLY A 77 5.70 -4.05 -23.22
C GLY A 77 5.52 -3.91 -21.71
N TYR A 78 6.59 -3.62 -20.95
CA TYR A 78 6.43 -3.26 -19.55
C TYR A 78 5.81 -1.87 -19.40
N VAL A 79 4.95 -1.72 -18.42
CA VAL A 79 4.20 -0.50 -18.14
C VAL A 79 4.21 -0.18 -16.65
N LEU A 80 4.01 1.09 -16.33
CA LEU A 80 3.68 1.53 -14.98
C LEU A 80 2.17 1.78 -14.91
N THR A 81 1.42 0.92 -14.24
CA THR A 81 -0.05 1.00 -14.22
C THR A 81 -0.57 2.31 -13.63
N CYS A 82 0.22 3.02 -12.83
CA CYS A 82 -0.14 4.34 -12.31
C CYS A 82 0.04 5.49 -13.32
N GLN A 83 0.66 5.23 -14.47
CA GLN A 83 0.85 6.18 -15.56
C GLN A 83 0.22 5.71 -16.88
N MET A 84 -0.20 4.44 -16.94
CA MET A 84 -0.78 3.83 -18.14
C MET A 84 -2.26 4.20 -18.27
N ILE A 85 -2.62 4.92 -19.32
CA ILE A 85 -4.01 5.23 -19.72
C ILE A 85 -4.36 4.36 -20.92
N PRO A 86 -5.32 3.41 -20.80
CA PRO A 86 -5.67 2.55 -21.91
C PRO A 86 -6.42 3.31 -23.03
N GLU A 87 -6.10 2.95 -24.28
CA GLU A 87 -6.76 3.43 -25.48
C GLU A 87 -7.60 2.33 -26.19
N SER A 88 -7.47 1.09 -25.69
CA SER A 88 -8.26 -0.06 -26.12
C SER A 88 -8.43 -1.03 -24.94
N ASP A 89 -9.19 -2.11 -25.15
CA ASP A 89 -9.18 -3.26 -24.24
C ASP A 89 -7.75 -3.82 -24.13
N CYS A 90 -7.29 -4.06 -22.89
CA CYS A 90 -5.93 -4.51 -22.60
C CYS A 90 -5.90 -5.79 -21.78
N VAL A 91 -4.82 -6.55 -21.94
CA VAL A 91 -4.46 -7.68 -21.07
C VAL A 91 -3.14 -7.36 -20.38
N ILE A 92 -3.15 -7.35 -19.06
CA ILE A 92 -2.02 -6.93 -18.23
C ILE A 92 -1.64 -8.06 -17.27
N LYS A 93 -0.39 -8.49 -17.32
CA LYS A 93 0.19 -9.39 -16.32
C LYS A 93 0.63 -8.63 -15.10
N VAL A 94 0.05 -8.98 -13.96
CA VAL A 94 0.35 -8.40 -12.66
C VAL A 94 1.29 -9.35 -11.89
N PRO A 95 2.50 -8.93 -11.48
CA PRO A 95 3.52 -9.80 -10.89
C PRO A 95 3.23 -10.08 -9.39
N THR A 96 2.03 -10.56 -9.10
CA THR A 96 1.60 -10.96 -7.74
C THR A 96 0.37 -11.87 -7.82
N SER A 97 -0.02 -12.46 -6.69
CA SER A 97 -1.21 -13.32 -6.63
C SER A 97 -2.51 -12.53 -6.60
N SER A 98 -3.58 -13.14 -7.13
CA SER A 98 -4.93 -12.56 -7.07
C SER A 98 -5.43 -12.37 -5.65
N GLU A 99 -5.01 -13.23 -4.72
CA GLU A 99 -5.39 -13.17 -3.31
C GLU A 99 -4.82 -11.92 -2.63
N ALA A 100 -3.55 -11.58 -2.89
CA ALA A 100 -2.91 -10.37 -2.39
C ALA A 100 -3.61 -9.09 -2.90
N CYS A 101 -4.17 -9.13 -4.10
CA CYS A 101 -4.85 -8.00 -4.73
C CYS A 101 -6.33 -7.83 -4.36
N LYS A 102 -6.95 -8.81 -3.69
CA LYS A 102 -8.37 -8.76 -3.28
C LYS A 102 -8.61 -8.07 -1.96
N VAL A 103 -7.57 -7.76 -1.21
CA VAL A 103 -7.68 -6.96 0.02
C VAL A 103 -8.03 -5.53 -0.38
N GLY A 104 -9.31 -5.23 -0.38
CA GLY A 104 -9.83 -3.93 -0.75
C GLY A 104 -9.42 -2.83 0.24
N LYS A 105 -9.33 -1.59 -0.24
CA LYS A 105 -9.20 -0.40 0.59
C LYS A 105 -10.42 -0.28 1.50
N SER A 106 -10.21 -0.30 2.79
CA SER A 106 -11.27 -0.17 3.79
C SER A 106 -10.95 0.96 4.77
N VAL A 107 -11.98 1.59 5.30
CA VAL A 107 -11.84 2.57 6.38
C VAL A 107 -12.12 1.86 7.69
N PHE A 108 -11.17 1.93 8.59
CA PHE A 108 -11.24 1.36 9.94
C PHE A 108 -11.37 2.46 10.97
N LYS A 109 -12.18 2.18 11.98
CA LYS A 109 -12.31 2.99 13.18
C LYS A 109 -11.83 2.19 14.37
N GLY A 110 -11.28 2.87 15.36
CA GLY A 110 -10.84 2.25 16.57
C GLY A 110 -10.47 3.28 17.63
N LYS A 111 -9.99 2.80 18.76
CA LYS A 111 -9.61 3.63 19.89
C LYS A 111 -8.12 3.47 20.21
N LEU A 112 -7.46 4.58 20.47
CA LEU A 112 -6.08 4.56 20.96
C LEU A 112 -6.05 3.82 22.30
N GLN A 113 -5.41 2.66 22.35
CA GLN A 113 -5.28 1.83 23.56
C GLN A 113 -3.89 1.90 24.17
N GLN A 114 -2.90 2.19 23.35
CA GLN A 114 -1.52 2.18 23.78
C GLN A 114 -0.76 3.35 23.16
N LEU A 115 0.04 4.02 23.96
CA LEU A 115 0.93 5.08 23.50
C LEU A 115 2.19 5.05 24.36
N ASN A 116 3.32 4.74 23.75
CA ASN A 116 4.60 4.59 24.43
C ASN A 116 5.67 5.43 23.74
N VAL A 117 6.45 6.13 24.53
CA VAL A 117 7.68 6.79 24.10
C VAL A 117 8.80 5.76 24.18
N LEU A 118 9.26 5.25 23.05
CA LEU A 118 10.36 4.27 23.00
C LEU A 118 11.73 4.95 23.10
N SER A 119 11.83 6.15 22.53
CA SER A 119 13.00 7.04 22.63
C SER A 119 12.56 8.47 22.30
N GLU A 120 13.49 9.44 22.42
CA GLU A 120 13.23 10.83 22.00
C GLU A 120 12.74 10.96 20.55
N SER A 121 13.21 10.07 19.69
CA SER A 121 12.89 10.10 18.25
C SER A 121 11.86 9.05 17.80
N THR A 122 11.30 8.24 18.72
CA THR A 122 10.47 7.08 18.35
C THR A 122 9.29 6.90 19.30
N LEU A 123 8.11 6.88 18.73
CA LEU A 123 6.86 6.60 19.41
C LEU A 123 6.30 5.26 18.94
N HIS A 124 5.57 4.59 19.80
CA HIS A 124 4.77 3.43 19.48
C HIS A 124 3.34 3.67 19.92
N PHE A 125 2.37 3.40 19.05
CA PHE A 125 0.97 3.46 19.42
C PHE A 125 0.20 2.26 18.91
N GLY A 126 -0.84 1.88 19.65
CA GLY A 126 -1.75 0.78 19.33
C GLY A 126 -3.20 1.27 19.30
N VAL A 127 -3.92 0.84 18.29
CA VAL A 127 -5.35 1.13 18.09
C VAL A 127 -6.14 -0.15 18.20
N GLU A 128 -7.04 -0.24 19.16
CA GLU A 128 -8.04 -1.31 19.22
C GLU A 128 -9.11 -1.02 18.16
N VAL A 129 -9.25 -1.92 17.19
CA VAL A 129 -10.14 -1.74 16.05
C VAL A 129 -11.55 -2.19 16.40
N ASP A 130 -12.57 -1.40 16.05
CA ASP A 130 -13.98 -1.70 16.34
C ASP A 130 -14.46 -3.02 15.72
N ASN A 131 -13.92 -3.38 14.55
CA ASN A 131 -14.18 -4.65 13.86
C ASN A 131 -12.87 -5.32 13.47
N PRO A 132 -12.21 -6.03 14.38
CA PRO A 132 -10.91 -6.66 14.13
C PRO A 132 -10.96 -7.74 13.05
N ASP A 133 -12.07 -8.45 12.90
CA ASP A 133 -12.22 -9.50 11.87
C ASP A 133 -12.20 -8.92 10.43
N ALA A 134 -12.55 -7.65 10.29
CA ALA A 134 -12.47 -6.97 9.00
C ALA A 134 -11.05 -6.45 8.68
N LEU A 135 -10.16 -6.37 9.67
CA LEU A 135 -8.80 -5.92 9.49
C LEU A 135 -7.91 -7.04 8.94
N VAL A 136 -8.01 -7.28 7.66
CA VAL A 136 -7.17 -8.22 6.94
C VAL A 136 -6.05 -7.46 6.23
N PHE A 137 -4.80 -7.84 6.48
CA PHE A 137 -3.63 -7.30 5.80
C PHE A 137 -2.51 -8.32 5.71
N LEU A 138 -1.57 -8.10 4.80
CA LEU A 138 -0.36 -8.90 4.70
C LEU A 138 0.76 -8.25 5.51
N PRO A 139 1.53 -9.03 6.33
CA PRO A 139 2.64 -8.49 7.10
C PRO A 139 3.63 -7.72 6.23
N GLY A 140 3.81 -6.43 6.53
CA GLY A 140 4.62 -5.50 5.73
C GLY A 140 3.83 -4.38 5.06
N GLN A 141 2.52 -4.54 4.89
CA GLN A 141 1.65 -3.49 4.37
C GLN A 141 1.52 -2.30 5.35
N TYR A 142 0.94 -1.22 4.86
CA TYR A 142 0.74 0.03 5.60
C TYR A 142 -0.69 0.54 5.50
N VAL A 143 -1.01 1.52 6.31
CA VAL A 143 -2.28 2.27 6.29
C VAL A 143 -2.03 3.76 6.29
N ASN A 144 -3.03 4.53 5.86
CA ASN A 144 -3.06 5.99 6.02
C ASN A 144 -3.88 6.34 7.26
N VAL A 145 -3.18 6.72 8.33
CA VAL A 145 -3.80 7.11 9.61
C VAL A 145 -4.21 8.58 9.54
N SER A 146 -5.47 8.86 9.82
CA SER A 146 -6.00 10.22 9.90
C SER A 146 -5.44 10.95 11.12
N ILE A 147 -5.03 12.19 10.93
CA ILE A 147 -4.65 13.05 12.04
C ILE A 147 -5.93 13.70 12.58
N PRO A 148 -6.31 13.46 13.84
CA PRO A 148 -7.49 14.08 14.44
C PRO A 148 -7.51 15.60 14.24
N ASP A 149 -8.71 16.15 14.07
CA ASP A 149 -8.94 17.58 13.86
C ASP A 149 -8.26 18.18 12.62
N SER A 150 -7.90 17.31 11.65
CA SER A 150 -7.31 17.74 10.39
C SER A 150 -7.79 16.88 9.22
N ASN A 151 -7.63 17.38 7.98
CA ASN A 151 -7.91 16.62 6.76
C ASN A 151 -6.65 15.88 6.24
N GLU A 152 -5.62 15.77 7.07
CA GLU A 152 -4.37 15.14 6.66
C GLU A 152 -4.27 13.72 7.20
N THR A 153 -3.56 12.89 6.44
CA THR A 153 -3.20 11.52 6.83
C THR A 153 -1.68 11.36 6.85
N ARG A 154 -1.21 10.31 7.53
CA ARG A 154 0.18 9.85 7.45
C ARG A 154 0.22 8.34 7.29
N SER A 155 1.11 7.89 6.42
CA SER A 155 1.29 6.47 6.13
C SER A 155 2.18 5.81 7.18
N TYR A 156 1.69 4.71 7.76
CA TYR A 156 2.44 3.90 8.73
C TYR A 156 2.27 2.42 8.44
N SER A 157 3.40 1.70 8.38
CA SER A 157 3.38 0.24 8.27
C SER A 157 2.93 -0.38 9.59
N PHE A 158 2.17 -1.47 9.49
CA PHE A 158 1.84 -2.27 10.65
C PHE A 158 3.10 -2.84 11.29
N SER A 159 3.16 -2.80 12.62
CA SER A 159 4.14 -3.52 13.44
C SER A 159 3.51 -4.68 14.23
N SER A 160 2.19 -4.83 14.17
CA SER A 160 1.40 -5.96 14.66
C SER A 160 1.24 -7.06 13.62
N ILE A 161 0.70 -8.21 14.04
CA ILE A 161 0.27 -9.29 13.15
C ILE A 161 -1.21 -9.11 12.75
N PRO A 162 -1.66 -9.71 11.61
CA PRO A 162 -3.04 -9.59 11.15
C PRO A 162 -4.10 -10.14 12.11
N SER A 163 -3.74 -11.11 12.94
CA SER A 163 -4.65 -11.75 13.90
C SER A 163 -4.75 -11.02 15.24
N ALA A 164 -4.05 -9.89 15.40
CA ALA A 164 -4.14 -9.10 16.63
C ALA A 164 -5.42 -8.24 16.63
N ASN A 165 -6.06 -8.08 17.81
CA ASN A 165 -7.18 -7.17 17.97
C ASN A 165 -6.77 -5.70 17.90
N GLN A 166 -5.47 -5.43 17.81
CA GLN A 166 -4.88 -4.11 17.76
C GLN A 166 -4.02 -3.92 16.52
N ALA A 167 -4.19 -2.77 15.89
CA ALA A 167 -3.26 -2.27 14.88
C ALA A 167 -2.16 -1.47 15.58
N GLU A 168 -0.92 -1.96 15.54
CA GLU A 168 0.24 -1.31 16.18
C GLU A 168 1.13 -0.62 15.15
N PHE A 169 1.71 0.51 15.53
CA PHE A 169 2.55 1.34 14.68
C PHE A 169 3.77 1.85 15.44
N VAL A 170 4.93 1.83 14.78
CA VAL A 170 6.15 2.46 15.25
C VAL A 170 6.42 3.67 14.36
N VAL A 171 6.46 4.85 14.95
CA VAL A 171 6.55 6.10 14.21
C VAL A 171 7.72 6.95 14.67
N ARG A 172 8.32 7.68 13.72
CA ARG A 172 9.35 8.65 14.05
C ARG A 172 8.73 9.89 14.66
N ASN A 173 9.23 10.29 15.82
CA ASN A 173 8.88 11.57 16.41
C ASN A 173 9.64 12.70 15.69
N ILE A 174 8.93 13.45 14.85
CA ILE A 174 9.50 14.52 14.04
C ILE A 174 9.15 15.86 14.70
N PRO A 175 10.13 16.72 15.04
CA PRO A 175 9.86 18.05 15.60
C PRO A 175 8.89 18.83 14.68
N ASN A 176 7.83 19.39 15.28
CA ASN A 176 6.77 20.13 14.59
C ASN A 176 5.97 19.30 13.55
N GLY A 177 6.14 17.98 13.52
CA GLY A 177 5.33 17.10 12.69
C GLY A 177 3.92 16.98 13.27
N LYS A 178 2.87 17.19 12.46
CA LYS A 178 1.47 17.18 12.93
C LYS A 178 1.09 15.92 13.71
N MET A 179 1.38 14.73 13.14
CA MET A 179 1.10 13.47 13.84
C MET A 179 2.00 13.30 15.08
N SER A 180 3.27 13.70 14.99
CA SER A 180 4.17 13.65 16.16
C SER A 180 3.67 14.52 17.29
N THR A 181 3.31 15.77 17.01
CA THR A 181 2.72 16.70 17.97
C THR A 181 1.42 16.15 18.55
N PHE A 182 0.54 15.63 17.71
CA PHE A 182 -0.69 14.99 18.18
C PHE A 182 -0.38 13.86 19.17
N LEU A 183 0.47 12.90 18.81
CA LEU A 183 0.80 11.75 19.66
C LEU A 183 1.56 12.15 20.94
N SER A 184 2.44 13.16 20.89
CA SER A 184 3.25 13.55 22.05
C SER A 184 2.50 14.45 23.03
N ASP A 185 1.64 15.34 22.54
CA ASP A 185 1.15 16.47 23.33
C ASP A 185 -0.35 16.38 23.65
N THR A 186 -1.15 15.82 22.74
CA THR A 186 -2.62 15.92 22.83
C THR A 186 -3.36 14.58 22.84
N ALA A 187 -2.74 13.51 22.33
CA ALA A 187 -3.40 12.21 22.25
C ALA A 187 -3.71 11.64 23.64
N THR A 188 -4.92 11.12 23.79
CA THR A 188 -5.37 10.48 25.03
C THR A 188 -5.85 9.05 24.77
N ILE A 189 -5.59 8.16 25.71
CA ILE A 189 -6.09 6.78 25.63
C ILE A 189 -7.63 6.79 25.56
N GLY A 190 -8.18 6.00 24.66
CA GLY A 190 -9.62 5.94 24.34
C GLY A 190 -10.06 6.90 23.25
N GLN A 191 -9.18 7.78 22.76
CA GLN A 191 -9.49 8.68 21.65
C GLN A 191 -9.70 7.91 20.34
N GLU A 192 -10.66 8.35 19.53
CA GLU A 192 -10.93 7.75 18.22
C GLU A 192 -9.76 8.00 17.25
N ILE A 193 -9.30 6.96 16.61
CA ILE A 193 -8.30 6.97 15.54
C ILE A 193 -8.88 6.24 14.34
N ASN A 194 -8.88 6.93 13.20
CA ASN A 194 -9.35 6.38 11.94
C ASN A 194 -8.18 6.14 11.00
N PHE A 195 -8.23 5.07 10.23
CA PHE A 195 -7.23 4.79 9.21
C PHE A 195 -7.82 4.06 8.02
N GLU A 196 -7.18 4.20 6.89
CA GLU A 196 -7.60 3.64 5.61
C GLU A 196 -6.52 2.70 5.08
N GLY A 197 -6.92 1.56 4.52
CA GLY A 197 -6.00 0.56 3.96
C GLY A 197 -6.60 -0.85 3.94
N PRO A 198 -5.75 -1.90 3.88
CA PRO A 198 -4.28 -1.83 3.77
C PRO A 198 -3.80 -1.42 2.38
N PHE A 199 -2.56 -0.92 2.31
CA PHE A 199 -1.87 -0.54 1.09
C PHE A 199 -0.48 -1.19 1.00
N GLY A 200 0.09 -1.15 -0.21
CA GLY A 200 1.46 -1.52 -0.50
C GLY A 200 1.64 -2.98 -0.88
N SER A 201 2.64 -3.21 -1.73
CA SER A 201 3.04 -4.53 -2.23
C SER A 201 4.27 -5.10 -1.51
N PHE A 202 4.83 -4.36 -0.56
CA PHE A 202 5.91 -4.82 0.31
C PHE A 202 5.34 -5.67 1.44
N TYR A 203 5.29 -6.98 1.24
CA TYR A 203 4.78 -7.94 2.24
C TYR A 203 5.64 -9.21 2.28
N LEU A 204 5.52 -9.96 3.38
CA LEU A 204 6.23 -11.21 3.57
C LEU A 204 5.73 -12.27 2.57
N ARG A 205 6.62 -12.68 1.66
CA ARG A 205 6.40 -13.79 0.75
C ARG A 205 6.95 -15.10 1.36
N PRO A 206 6.54 -16.28 0.83
CA PRO A 206 7.10 -17.55 1.29
C PRO A 206 8.64 -17.55 1.27
N LEU A 207 9.26 -17.87 2.40
CA LEU A 207 10.72 -17.92 2.55
C LEU A 207 11.24 -19.25 2.01
N ILE A 208 11.70 -19.27 0.77
CA ILE A 208 12.26 -20.47 0.10
C ILE A 208 13.80 -20.50 0.13
N ARG A 209 14.43 -19.46 0.67
CA ARG A 209 15.91 -19.31 0.79
C ARG A 209 16.25 -18.40 1.96
N PRO A 210 17.52 -18.43 2.47
CA PRO A 210 17.96 -17.48 3.49
C PRO A 210 17.67 -16.03 3.07
N THR A 211 17.04 -15.28 3.97
CA THR A 211 16.56 -13.92 3.71
C THR A 211 17.17 -12.96 4.73
N LEU A 212 17.69 -11.84 4.26
CA LEU A 212 18.24 -10.76 5.08
C LEU A 212 17.28 -9.57 5.06
N PHE A 213 16.83 -9.13 6.24
CA PHE A 213 16.08 -7.89 6.41
C PHE A 213 17.04 -6.75 6.77
N LEU A 214 16.99 -5.66 6.00
CA LEU A 214 17.75 -4.44 6.25
C LEU A 214 16.78 -3.29 6.54
N ALA A 215 16.93 -2.67 7.71
CA ALA A 215 16.07 -1.56 8.12
C ALA A 215 16.89 -0.43 8.74
N GLY A 216 16.47 0.81 8.49
CA GLY A 216 16.97 2.00 9.15
C GLY A 216 15.87 2.71 9.93
N GLY A 217 16.12 3.09 11.19
CA GLY A 217 15.17 3.82 12.03
C GLY A 217 13.81 3.13 12.16
N THR A 218 12.72 3.88 12.02
CA THR A 218 11.34 3.36 12.08
C THR A 218 10.94 2.51 10.87
N GLY A 219 11.77 2.43 9.82
CA GLY A 219 11.63 1.47 8.73
C GLY A 219 11.67 0.00 9.17
N ILE A 220 11.98 -0.26 10.46
CA ILE A 220 11.86 -1.60 11.06
C ILE A 220 10.39 -2.04 11.26
N ALA A 221 9.42 -1.11 11.28
CA ALA A 221 8.02 -1.42 11.58
C ALA A 221 7.44 -2.58 10.72
N PRO A 222 7.54 -2.59 9.37
CA PRO A 222 7.03 -3.69 8.55
C PRO A 222 7.71 -5.01 8.86
N PHE A 223 9.00 -5.00 9.19
CA PHE A 223 9.73 -6.22 9.55
C PHE A 223 9.31 -6.79 10.91
N LEU A 224 8.88 -5.94 11.86
CA LEU A 224 8.31 -6.44 13.12
C LEU A 224 7.03 -7.24 12.87
N SER A 225 6.15 -6.75 11.99
CA SER A 225 4.97 -7.49 11.55
C SER A 225 5.34 -8.80 10.87
N MET A 226 6.28 -8.78 9.92
CA MET A 226 6.76 -9.97 9.21
C MET A 226 7.37 -11.02 10.16
N LEU A 227 8.27 -10.59 11.06
CA LEU A 227 8.95 -11.50 11.99
C LEU A 227 8.02 -12.12 13.04
N LYS A 228 7.01 -11.37 13.49
CA LYS A 228 5.98 -11.88 14.40
C LYS A 228 5.04 -12.90 13.73
N SER A 229 5.01 -12.91 12.39
CA SER A 229 4.15 -13.79 11.58
C SER A 229 4.85 -15.08 11.14
N LEU A 230 6.18 -15.21 11.35
CA LEU A 230 6.99 -16.40 11.10
C LEU A 230 6.93 -17.37 12.28
#